data_de20903ac6bdebb95db8cd6437205e43
#
_entry.id   de20903ac6bdebb95db8cd6437205e43
#
_cell.length_a   1.000
_cell.length_b   1.000
_cell.length_c   1.000
_cell.angle_alpha   90.00
_cell.angle_beta   90.00
_cell.angle_gamma   90.00
#
_symmetry.space_group_name_H-M   'P 1'
#
loop_
_entity.id
_entity.type
_entity.pdbx_description
1 polymer ?
#
loop_
_entity_poly.entity_id
_entity_poly.type
_entity_poly.pdbx_seq_one_letter_code
_entity_poly.pdbx_strand_id
1 'polypeptide(L)'
;MLEILNGPAANAGRGNHGMALQAGRVLYKTRVKLAQLFGVSNPNDIVLTSSTTSALNLASKGWLKPGDHVVATTVEHNSVRRPLEFLKRTAGIEVDYAEVDAYGRLDLEQVEKLFRPHTRLLVCSHSSNLLGCILPVQALSQIAHAHGAILLVDAAQTAGCYPVNVQEMGIDLLAFPGHKGLLGPQGTGGLYIRSDLDLEPLMHGGTGSQSEELEQPSVRPDRYEAGTVNTPGIAGLGAGVETVLERGVEQIHRHEWELTQFLMKELYEVPGVRLIGPEVGQPRTGIVSFTIEGRDASEVAFVLDREYGIAVRAGYH
;
A
#
# COMPACT_ATOMS: atom_id res chain seq x y z
N MET A 1 -4.62 -16.80 -14.35
CA MET A 1 -4.48 -15.79 -15.40
C MET A 1 -4.61 -16.39 -16.81
N LEU A 2 -3.79 -17.33 -17.22
CA LEU A 2 -3.91 -17.99 -18.54
C LEU A 2 -5.27 -18.66 -18.75
N GLU A 3 -5.84 -19.28 -17.73
CA GLU A 3 -7.18 -19.87 -17.77
C GLU A 3 -8.26 -18.84 -18.12
N ILE A 4 -8.19 -17.64 -17.56
CA ILE A 4 -9.11 -16.54 -17.89
C ILE A 4 -8.87 -15.99 -19.30
N LEU A 5 -7.61 -15.87 -19.74
CA LEU A 5 -7.27 -15.40 -21.09
C LEU A 5 -7.67 -16.38 -22.19
N ASN A 6 -7.59 -17.70 -21.92
CA ASN A 6 -7.99 -18.76 -22.84
C ASN A 6 -9.49 -19.10 -22.74
N GLY A 7 -10.18 -18.60 -21.72
CA GLY A 7 -11.59 -18.81 -21.50
C GLY A 7 -12.47 -17.76 -22.21
N PRO A 8 -13.78 -17.84 -22.02
CA PRO A 8 -14.70 -16.86 -22.57
C PRO A 8 -14.48 -15.49 -21.92
N ALA A 9 -14.01 -14.53 -22.72
CA ALA A 9 -13.80 -13.15 -22.28
C ALA A 9 -15.15 -12.42 -22.13
N ALA A 10 -15.42 -11.89 -20.94
CA ALA A 10 -16.60 -11.07 -20.67
C ALA A 10 -16.33 -10.04 -19.57
N ASN A 11 -17.03 -8.91 -19.65
CA ASN A 11 -16.97 -7.88 -18.62
C ASN A 11 -17.82 -8.27 -17.42
N ALA A 12 -17.24 -8.25 -16.24
CA ALA A 12 -17.96 -8.43 -14.99
C ALA A 12 -19.01 -7.32 -14.82
N GLY A 13 -20.20 -7.69 -14.32
CA GLY A 13 -21.27 -6.74 -14.02
C GLY A 13 -22.02 -6.13 -15.22
N ARG A 14 -21.64 -6.46 -16.46
CA ARG A 14 -22.25 -5.89 -17.68
C ARG A 14 -23.11 -6.88 -18.48
N GLY A 15 -23.68 -7.86 -17.81
CA GLY A 15 -24.60 -8.83 -18.44
C GLY A 15 -24.99 -9.94 -17.48
N ASN A 16 -26.18 -10.53 -17.73
CA ASN A 16 -26.72 -11.63 -16.93
C ASN A 16 -26.42 -13.01 -17.53
N HIS A 17 -25.49 -13.09 -18.50
CA HIS A 17 -25.08 -14.35 -19.10
C HIS A 17 -23.93 -15.01 -18.31
N GLY A 18 -23.80 -16.34 -18.44
CA GLY A 18 -22.86 -17.15 -17.65
C GLY A 18 -21.42 -16.65 -17.63
N MET A 19 -20.90 -16.11 -18.76
CA MET A 19 -19.54 -15.57 -18.86
C MET A 19 -19.34 -14.33 -18.00
N ALA A 20 -20.29 -13.38 -18.00
CA ALA A 20 -20.22 -12.17 -17.16
C ALA A 20 -20.31 -12.53 -15.67
N LEU A 21 -21.15 -13.49 -15.31
CA LEU A 21 -21.24 -14.01 -13.94
C LEU A 21 -19.93 -14.70 -13.51
N GLN A 22 -19.27 -15.42 -14.41
CA GLN A 22 -17.97 -16.05 -14.13
C GLN A 22 -16.89 -14.99 -13.87
N ALA A 23 -16.82 -13.95 -14.70
CA ALA A 23 -15.90 -12.83 -14.50
C ALA A 23 -16.16 -12.12 -13.15
N GLY A 24 -17.41 -11.84 -12.80
CA GLY A 24 -17.81 -11.27 -11.51
C GLY A 24 -17.39 -12.14 -10.32
N ARG A 25 -17.54 -13.47 -10.44
CA ARG A 25 -17.11 -14.42 -9.39
C ARG A 25 -15.58 -14.39 -9.18
N VAL A 26 -14.78 -14.20 -10.22
CA VAL A 26 -13.32 -14.07 -10.11
C VAL A 26 -12.96 -12.84 -9.28
N LEU A 27 -13.55 -11.68 -9.60
CA LEU A 27 -13.31 -10.44 -8.84
C LEU A 27 -13.71 -10.60 -7.38
N TYR A 28 -14.93 -11.12 -7.13
CA TYR A 28 -15.45 -11.29 -5.78
C TYR A 28 -14.60 -12.28 -4.94
N LYS A 29 -14.20 -13.43 -5.51
CA LYS A 29 -13.34 -14.39 -4.82
C LYS A 29 -11.99 -13.77 -4.45
N THR A 30 -11.42 -12.93 -5.31
CA THR A 30 -10.17 -12.23 -4.99
C THR A 30 -10.37 -11.25 -3.83
N ARG A 31 -11.49 -10.48 -3.80
CA ARG A 31 -11.81 -9.62 -2.65
C ARG A 31 -11.98 -10.42 -1.36
N VAL A 32 -12.64 -11.57 -1.41
CA VAL A 32 -12.79 -12.44 -0.22
C VAL A 32 -11.44 -12.87 0.34
N LYS A 33 -10.50 -13.28 -0.52
CA LYS A 33 -9.13 -13.66 -0.10
C LYS A 33 -8.37 -12.47 0.48
N LEU A 34 -8.46 -11.29 -0.14
CA LEU A 34 -7.86 -10.06 0.39
C LEU A 34 -8.48 -9.66 1.73
N ALA A 35 -9.81 -9.80 1.86
CA ALA A 35 -10.52 -9.53 3.11
C ALA A 35 -10.05 -10.47 4.23
N GLN A 36 -9.89 -11.76 3.92
CA GLN A 36 -9.31 -12.73 4.86
C GLN A 36 -7.89 -12.35 5.27
N LEU A 37 -7.05 -11.97 4.31
CA LEU A 37 -5.64 -11.60 4.56
C LEU A 37 -5.49 -10.38 5.47
N PHE A 38 -6.34 -9.36 5.28
CA PHE A 38 -6.24 -8.08 6.00
C PHE A 38 -7.20 -7.94 7.18
N GLY A 39 -7.99 -8.97 7.52
CA GLY A 39 -8.97 -8.90 8.59
C GLY A 39 -10.17 -7.98 8.29
N VAL A 40 -10.55 -7.86 7.02
CA VAL A 40 -11.69 -7.04 6.57
C VAL A 40 -12.99 -7.84 6.68
N SER A 41 -13.99 -7.30 7.37
CA SER A 41 -15.27 -8.01 7.60
C SER A 41 -16.14 -8.12 6.35
N ASN A 42 -16.17 -7.07 5.53
CA ASN A 42 -16.97 -7.04 4.29
C ASN A 42 -16.04 -6.93 3.07
N PRO A 43 -15.97 -7.96 2.20
CA PRO A 43 -15.12 -7.92 1.00
C PRO A 43 -15.41 -6.74 0.06
N ASN A 44 -16.63 -6.19 0.06
CA ASN A 44 -16.99 -5.05 -0.76
C ASN A 44 -16.37 -3.72 -0.29
N ASP A 45 -15.78 -3.69 0.91
CA ASP A 45 -14.98 -2.55 1.39
C ASP A 45 -13.56 -2.53 0.80
N ILE A 46 -13.20 -3.52 -0.02
CA ILE A 46 -11.98 -3.55 -0.79
C ILE A 46 -12.28 -3.14 -2.24
N VAL A 47 -11.75 -2.01 -2.64
CA VAL A 47 -11.80 -1.47 -4.00
C VAL A 47 -10.55 -1.92 -4.76
N LEU A 48 -10.74 -2.53 -5.93
CA LEU A 48 -9.63 -2.95 -6.79
C LEU A 48 -9.12 -1.77 -7.61
N THR A 49 -7.82 -1.58 -7.60
CA THR A 49 -7.14 -0.50 -8.33
C THR A 49 -6.03 -1.05 -9.22
N SER A 50 -5.48 -0.23 -10.10
CA SER A 50 -4.35 -0.62 -10.95
C SER A 50 -3.00 -0.58 -10.22
N SER A 51 -2.92 0.05 -9.05
CA SER A 51 -1.69 0.20 -8.26
C SER A 51 -1.97 0.83 -6.90
N THR A 52 -1.04 0.73 -5.95
CA THR A 52 -1.06 1.51 -4.71
C THR A 52 -1.12 3.01 -4.98
N THR A 53 -0.45 3.49 -6.01
CA THR A 53 -0.49 4.92 -6.39
C THR A 53 -1.92 5.37 -6.71
N SER A 54 -2.70 4.57 -7.45
CA SER A 54 -4.10 4.88 -7.73
C SER A 54 -4.93 4.84 -6.44
N ALA A 55 -4.69 3.86 -5.57
CA ALA A 55 -5.36 3.74 -4.27
C ALA A 55 -5.10 4.95 -3.37
N LEU A 56 -3.84 5.38 -3.24
CA LEU A 56 -3.43 6.54 -2.43
C LEU A 56 -3.98 7.86 -2.98
N ASN A 57 -4.07 8.00 -4.31
CA ASN A 57 -4.72 9.15 -4.93
C ASN A 57 -6.23 9.17 -4.65
N LEU A 58 -6.90 8.01 -4.77
CA LEU A 58 -8.33 7.89 -4.43
C LEU A 58 -8.57 8.25 -2.96
N ALA A 59 -7.77 7.69 -2.04
CA ALA A 59 -7.89 7.96 -0.62
C ALA A 59 -7.67 9.45 -0.30
N SER A 60 -6.55 10.03 -0.73
CA SER A 60 -6.20 11.40 -0.39
C SER A 60 -7.13 12.42 -1.04
N LYS A 61 -7.38 12.29 -2.34
CA LYS A 61 -8.21 13.24 -3.10
C LYS A 61 -9.71 13.08 -2.84
N GLY A 62 -10.12 11.85 -2.51
CA GLY A 62 -11.53 11.58 -2.19
C GLY A 62 -11.93 11.97 -0.77
N TRP A 63 -10.96 12.02 0.16
CA TRP A 63 -11.23 12.37 1.55
C TRP A 63 -11.04 13.85 1.86
N LEU A 64 -9.91 14.41 1.44
CA LEU A 64 -9.51 15.77 1.82
C LEU A 64 -10.33 16.85 1.12
N LYS A 65 -10.71 17.87 1.88
CA LYS A 65 -11.43 19.05 1.42
C LYS A 65 -10.54 20.28 1.49
N PRO A 66 -10.90 21.37 0.79
CA PRO A 66 -10.16 22.63 0.87
C PRO A 66 -9.98 23.13 2.31
N GLY A 67 -8.73 23.44 2.68
CA GLY A 67 -8.36 23.93 4.01
C GLY A 67 -8.16 22.86 5.07
N ASP A 68 -8.31 21.58 4.76
CA ASP A 68 -7.99 20.48 5.69
C ASP A 68 -6.49 20.43 6.01
N HIS A 69 -6.17 19.92 7.20
CA HIS A 69 -4.81 19.65 7.61
C HIS A 69 -4.51 18.15 7.61
N VAL A 70 -3.28 17.81 7.21
CA VAL A 70 -2.76 16.44 7.14
C VAL A 70 -1.46 16.33 7.93
N VAL A 71 -1.34 15.27 8.71
CA VAL A 71 -0.06 14.85 9.28
C VAL A 71 0.46 13.68 8.44
N ALA A 72 1.70 13.75 7.96
CA ALA A 72 2.38 12.69 7.22
C ALA A 72 3.73 12.37 7.86
N THR A 73 4.42 11.29 7.45
CA THR A 73 5.79 11.05 7.91
C THR A 73 6.83 11.46 6.86
N THR A 74 8.07 11.71 7.29
CA THR A 74 9.15 12.07 6.35
C THR A 74 9.62 10.88 5.50
N VAL A 75 9.23 9.65 5.84
CA VAL A 75 9.59 8.42 5.10
C VAL A 75 8.55 7.99 4.07
N GLU A 76 7.61 8.87 3.75
CA GLU A 76 6.57 8.58 2.77
C GLU A 76 7.14 8.45 1.35
N HIS A 77 6.59 7.46 0.63
CA HIS A 77 6.84 7.30 -0.80
C HIS A 77 6.26 8.48 -1.61
N ASN A 78 6.82 8.74 -2.79
CA ASN A 78 6.32 9.77 -3.72
C ASN A 78 4.82 9.64 -4.08
N SER A 79 4.26 8.43 -3.98
CA SER A 79 2.82 8.19 -4.20
C SER A 79 1.92 8.78 -3.12
N VAL A 80 2.46 9.12 -1.95
CA VAL A 80 1.82 9.91 -0.90
C VAL A 80 2.19 11.39 -1.02
N ARG A 81 3.48 11.70 -1.08
CA ARG A 81 3.98 13.07 -1.06
C ARG A 81 3.47 13.92 -2.23
N ARG A 82 3.51 13.39 -3.46
CA ARG A 82 3.11 14.12 -4.65
C ARG A 82 1.60 14.47 -4.69
N PRO A 83 0.66 13.56 -4.37
CA PRO A 83 -0.75 13.92 -4.22
C PRO A 83 -0.99 14.98 -3.14
N LEU A 84 -0.30 14.92 -1.99
CA LEU A 84 -0.43 15.95 -0.95
C LEU A 84 0.09 17.31 -1.41
N GLU A 85 1.25 17.37 -2.05
CA GLU A 85 1.77 18.61 -2.63
C GLU A 85 0.88 19.17 -3.75
N PHE A 86 0.26 18.30 -4.54
CA PHE A 86 -0.75 18.71 -5.51
C PHE A 86 -1.96 19.35 -4.81
N LEU A 87 -2.50 18.73 -3.77
CA LEU A 87 -3.65 19.24 -3.01
C LEU A 87 -3.32 20.53 -2.23
N LYS A 88 -2.10 20.67 -1.69
CA LYS A 88 -1.64 21.94 -1.13
C LYS A 88 -1.81 23.10 -2.11
N ARG A 89 -1.38 22.88 -3.35
CA ARG A 89 -1.43 23.91 -4.39
C ARG A 89 -2.84 24.16 -4.92
N THR A 90 -3.69 23.13 -5.03
CA THR A 90 -4.99 23.20 -5.73
C THR A 90 -6.19 23.34 -4.81
N ALA A 91 -6.10 22.82 -3.60
CA ALA A 91 -7.17 22.84 -2.59
C ALA A 91 -6.78 23.59 -1.31
N GLY A 92 -5.54 24.08 -1.22
CA GLY A 92 -5.09 24.84 -0.04
C GLY A 92 -5.05 24.03 1.24
N ILE A 93 -4.84 22.70 1.15
CA ILE A 93 -4.63 21.88 2.35
C ILE A 93 -3.30 22.25 3.01
N GLU A 94 -3.19 22.01 4.31
CA GLU A 94 -1.95 22.14 5.05
C GLU A 94 -1.36 20.77 5.35
N VAL A 95 -0.02 20.64 5.32
CA VAL A 95 0.66 19.36 5.56
C VAL A 95 1.86 19.57 6.47
N ASP A 96 1.87 18.88 7.62
CA ASP A 96 3.01 18.80 8.51
C ASP A 96 3.62 17.39 8.43
N TYR A 97 4.95 17.32 8.52
CA TYR A 97 5.68 16.06 8.43
C TYR A 97 6.32 15.69 9.76
N ALA A 98 5.95 14.52 10.29
CA ALA A 98 6.60 13.93 11.46
C ALA A 98 7.95 13.32 11.05
N GLU A 99 9.02 13.74 11.71
CA GLU A 99 10.36 13.26 11.43
C GLU A 99 10.62 11.90 12.06
N VAL A 100 11.42 11.07 11.39
CA VAL A 100 11.99 9.85 11.96
C VAL A 100 13.47 10.06 12.26
N ASP A 101 14.01 9.34 13.24
CA ASP A 101 15.45 9.33 13.50
C ASP A 101 16.22 8.56 12.41
N ALA A 102 17.55 8.50 12.53
CA ALA A 102 18.43 7.80 11.59
C ALA A 102 18.12 6.29 11.46
N TYR A 103 17.42 5.72 12.42
CA TYR A 103 17.01 4.31 12.45
C TYR A 103 15.58 4.11 11.96
N GLY A 104 14.87 5.18 11.60
CA GLY A 104 13.49 5.15 11.14
C GLY A 104 12.45 5.09 12.28
N ARG A 105 12.81 5.48 13.52
CA ARG A 105 11.91 5.52 14.67
C ARG A 105 11.17 6.85 14.73
N LEU A 106 9.86 6.80 15.01
CA LEU A 106 9.01 7.96 15.25
C LEU A 106 8.94 8.25 16.76
N ASP A 107 9.00 9.54 17.10
CA ASP A 107 8.58 10.03 18.40
C ASP A 107 7.08 10.34 18.37
N LEU A 108 6.29 9.49 19.04
CA LEU A 108 4.82 9.60 19.04
C LEU A 108 4.31 10.88 19.70
N GLU A 109 5.02 11.41 20.71
CA GLU A 109 4.63 12.69 21.33
C GLU A 109 4.82 13.86 20.35
N GLN A 110 5.86 13.80 19.51
CA GLN A 110 6.04 14.81 18.45
C GLN A 110 4.99 14.66 17.35
N VAL A 111 4.62 13.43 16.98
CA VAL A 111 3.51 13.21 16.03
C VAL A 111 2.23 13.85 16.56
N GLU A 112 1.88 13.61 17.83
CA GLU A 112 0.66 14.14 18.43
C GLU A 112 0.64 15.68 18.47
N LYS A 113 1.79 16.32 18.73
CA LYS A 113 1.92 17.80 18.74
C LYS A 113 1.69 18.44 17.38
N LEU A 114 1.77 17.71 16.27
CA LEU A 114 1.48 18.21 14.93
C LEU A 114 -0.03 18.32 14.66
N PHE A 115 -0.88 17.66 15.45
CA PHE A 115 -2.32 17.69 15.23
C PHE A 115 -2.93 19.07 15.57
N ARG A 116 -3.83 19.51 14.71
CA ARG A 116 -4.57 20.77 14.79
C ARG A 116 -6.07 20.48 14.85
N PRO A 117 -6.94 21.41 15.27
CA PRO A 117 -8.38 21.18 15.33
C PRO A 117 -9.02 20.79 13.98
N HIS A 118 -8.39 21.14 12.86
CA HIS A 118 -8.83 20.82 11.51
C HIS A 118 -7.98 19.71 10.84
N THR A 119 -7.19 18.95 11.60
CA THR A 119 -6.52 17.76 11.09
C THR A 119 -7.56 16.70 10.74
N ARG A 120 -7.56 16.23 9.49
CA ARG A 120 -8.53 15.25 8.98
C ARG A 120 -7.91 13.92 8.61
N LEU A 121 -6.61 13.90 8.40
CA LEU A 121 -5.89 12.72 7.94
C LEU A 121 -4.52 12.62 8.60
N LEU A 122 -4.20 11.43 9.11
CA LEU A 122 -2.83 10.98 9.32
C LEU A 122 -2.52 9.97 8.23
N VAL A 123 -1.41 10.15 7.50
CA VAL A 123 -0.96 9.18 6.50
C VAL A 123 0.43 8.69 6.85
N CYS A 124 0.63 7.37 6.80
CA CYS A 124 1.94 6.76 7.00
C CYS A 124 2.17 5.55 6.11
N SER A 125 3.41 5.37 5.66
CA SER A 125 3.87 4.09 5.14
C SER A 125 4.02 3.12 6.31
N HIS A 126 3.47 1.91 6.20
CA HIS A 126 3.66 0.89 7.24
C HIS A 126 5.14 0.47 7.34
N SER A 127 5.84 0.42 6.21
CA SER A 127 7.29 0.28 6.17
C SER A 127 7.89 1.15 5.07
N SER A 128 9.01 1.80 5.39
CA SER A 128 9.77 2.61 4.45
C SER A 128 10.41 1.75 3.36
N ASN A 129 10.22 2.13 2.11
CA ASN A 129 10.88 1.50 0.95
C ASN A 129 12.39 1.78 0.86
N LEU A 130 12.91 2.69 1.69
CA LEU A 130 14.34 3.03 1.78
C LEU A 130 14.98 2.41 3.02
N LEU A 131 14.37 2.60 4.19
CA LEU A 131 14.96 2.21 5.46
C LEU A 131 14.59 0.78 5.88
N GLY A 132 13.46 0.27 5.37
CA GLY A 132 12.90 -0.99 5.83
C GLY A 132 12.30 -0.93 7.24
N CYS A 133 12.34 0.22 7.92
CA CYS A 133 11.76 0.41 9.24
C CYS A 133 10.25 0.20 9.21
N ILE A 134 9.70 -0.38 10.28
CA ILE A 134 8.26 -0.60 10.45
C ILE A 134 7.75 0.48 11.40
N LEU A 135 6.74 1.24 10.94
CA LEU A 135 6.12 2.29 11.75
C LEU A 135 5.03 1.73 12.68
N PRO A 136 4.81 2.33 13.86
CA PRO A 136 3.88 1.84 14.87
C PRO A 136 2.43 2.21 14.52
N VAL A 137 1.86 1.58 13.49
CA VAL A 137 0.55 1.90 12.89
C VAL A 137 -0.57 1.92 13.92
N GLN A 138 -0.62 0.97 14.86
CA GLN A 138 -1.66 0.92 15.88
C GLN A 138 -1.61 2.14 16.82
N ALA A 139 -0.43 2.56 17.23
CA ALA A 139 -0.27 3.76 18.07
C ALA A 139 -0.62 5.04 17.28
N LEU A 140 -0.23 5.11 16.01
CA LEU A 140 -0.61 6.20 15.11
C LEU A 140 -2.12 6.29 14.89
N SER A 141 -2.80 5.13 14.77
CA SER A 141 -4.26 5.07 14.70
C SER A 141 -4.93 5.65 15.95
N GLN A 142 -4.44 5.27 17.13
CA GLN A 142 -4.96 5.77 18.40
C GLN A 142 -4.83 7.30 18.51
N ILE A 143 -3.69 7.85 18.11
CA ILE A 143 -3.47 9.31 18.07
C ILE A 143 -4.45 9.95 17.07
N ALA A 144 -4.54 9.46 15.83
CA ALA A 144 -5.43 10.01 14.83
C ALA A 144 -6.89 10.03 15.31
N HIS A 145 -7.37 8.92 15.84
CA HIS A 145 -8.75 8.80 16.31
C HIS A 145 -9.02 9.68 17.55
N ALA A 146 -8.08 9.83 18.47
CA ALA A 146 -8.21 10.72 19.62
C ALA A 146 -8.41 12.21 19.19
N HIS A 147 -7.90 12.57 18.04
CA HIS A 147 -8.04 13.91 17.44
C HIS A 147 -9.14 14.00 16.37
N GLY A 148 -9.96 12.96 16.17
CA GLY A 148 -11.06 12.94 15.20
C GLY A 148 -10.60 12.88 13.74
N ALA A 149 -9.34 12.53 13.48
CA ALA A 149 -8.80 12.28 12.15
C ALA A 149 -8.86 10.78 11.81
N ILE A 150 -8.74 10.45 10.52
CA ILE A 150 -8.62 9.05 10.06
C ILE A 150 -7.17 8.70 9.73
N LEU A 151 -6.87 7.39 9.73
CA LEU A 151 -5.55 6.87 9.37
C LEU A 151 -5.57 6.21 7.99
N LEU A 152 -4.72 6.71 7.08
CA LEU A 152 -4.39 6.09 5.80
C LEU A 152 -3.01 5.41 5.90
N VAL A 153 -2.96 4.12 5.58
CA VAL A 153 -1.72 3.34 5.58
C VAL A 153 -1.33 2.93 4.17
N ASP A 154 -0.11 3.27 3.77
CA ASP A 154 0.54 2.69 2.59
C ASP A 154 1.22 1.38 2.98
N ALA A 155 0.61 0.25 2.63
CA ALA A 155 1.13 -1.09 2.87
C ALA A 155 1.96 -1.65 1.71
N ALA A 156 2.54 -0.79 0.86
CA ALA A 156 3.25 -1.23 -0.33
C ALA A 156 4.45 -2.15 -0.05
N GLN A 157 5.03 -2.09 1.14
CA GLN A 157 6.18 -2.91 1.55
C GLN A 157 5.80 -4.02 2.54
N THR A 158 4.55 -4.05 3.01
CA THR A 158 4.14 -4.99 4.06
C THR A 158 3.02 -5.93 3.64
N ALA A 159 2.17 -5.53 2.68
CA ALA A 159 1.10 -6.38 2.19
C ALA A 159 1.63 -7.72 1.66
N GLY A 160 1.31 -8.82 2.35
CA GLY A 160 1.71 -10.19 2.02
C GLY A 160 3.03 -10.68 2.59
N CYS A 161 3.88 -9.80 3.16
CA CYS A 161 5.16 -10.19 3.75
C CYS A 161 5.37 -9.74 5.21
N TYR A 162 4.42 -8.98 5.75
CA TYR A 162 4.37 -8.58 7.16
C TYR A 162 2.90 -8.59 7.61
N PRO A 163 2.59 -9.02 8.85
CA PRO A 163 1.20 -9.06 9.32
C PRO A 163 0.53 -7.68 9.28
N VAL A 164 -0.63 -7.62 8.64
CA VAL A 164 -1.48 -6.43 8.56
C VAL A 164 -2.92 -6.86 8.84
N ASN A 165 -3.51 -6.34 9.91
CA ASN A 165 -4.92 -6.54 10.24
C ASN A 165 -5.57 -5.17 10.49
N VAL A 166 -6.51 -4.81 9.62
CA VAL A 166 -7.12 -3.46 9.66
C VAL A 166 -7.93 -3.22 10.93
N GLN A 167 -8.54 -4.26 11.50
CA GLN A 167 -9.34 -4.15 12.72
C GLN A 167 -8.43 -3.96 13.95
N GLU A 168 -7.43 -4.83 14.10
CA GLU A 168 -6.52 -4.81 15.24
C GLU A 168 -5.64 -3.54 15.27
N MET A 169 -5.22 -3.08 14.09
CA MET A 169 -4.39 -1.89 13.95
C MET A 169 -5.19 -0.59 13.89
N GLY A 170 -6.53 -0.67 13.80
CA GLY A 170 -7.40 0.50 13.70
C GLY A 170 -7.22 1.30 12.41
N ILE A 171 -6.94 0.62 11.29
CA ILE A 171 -6.70 1.26 10.00
C ILE A 171 -8.04 1.63 9.35
N ASP A 172 -8.16 2.86 8.89
CA ASP A 172 -9.36 3.37 8.22
C ASP A 172 -9.29 3.21 6.71
N LEU A 173 -8.11 3.44 6.14
CA LEU A 173 -7.81 3.28 4.72
C LEU A 173 -6.49 2.53 4.57
N LEU A 174 -6.48 1.42 3.79
CA LEU A 174 -5.27 0.63 3.52
C LEU A 174 -5.03 0.54 2.02
N ALA A 175 -3.95 1.13 1.53
CA ALA A 175 -3.54 1.04 0.13
C ALA A 175 -2.46 -0.04 -0.05
N PHE A 176 -2.58 -0.89 -1.08
CA PHE A 176 -1.65 -1.99 -1.31
C PHE A 176 -1.45 -2.30 -2.80
N PRO A 177 -0.26 -2.77 -3.22
CA PRO A 177 0.02 -3.25 -4.58
C PRO A 177 -0.27 -4.74 -4.71
N GLY A 178 -0.65 -5.19 -5.89
CA GLY A 178 -0.75 -6.61 -6.17
C GLY A 178 0.60 -7.28 -6.52
N HIS A 179 1.55 -6.52 -7.07
CA HIS A 179 2.76 -7.04 -7.71
C HIS A 179 4.01 -7.15 -6.80
N LYS A 180 3.85 -6.94 -5.49
CA LYS A 180 4.93 -7.10 -4.50
C LYS A 180 4.69 -8.35 -3.65
N GLY A 181 4.64 -8.24 -2.34
CA GLY A 181 4.46 -9.36 -1.43
C GLY A 181 3.16 -10.16 -1.64
N LEU A 182 2.17 -9.61 -2.35
CA LEU A 182 0.95 -10.35 -2.74
C LEU A 182 1.13 -11.27 -3.96
N LEU A 183 2.31 -11.29 -4.59
CA LEU A 183 2.69 -12.20 -5.69
C LEU A 183 1.78 -12.12 -6.93
N GLY A 184 1.02 -11.04 -7.07
CA GLY A 184 0.14 -10.80 -8.22
C GLY A 184 0.88 -10.10 -9.37
N PRO A 185 0.22 -9.94 -10.53
CA PRO A 185 0.80 -9.24 -11.67
C PRO A 185 0.82 -7.73 -11.47
N GLN A 186 1.69 -7.04 -12.22
CA GLN A 186 1.66 -5.58 -12.38
C GLN A 186 0.29 -5.13 -12.91
N GLY A 187 -0.10 -3.89 -12.64
CA GLY A 187 -1.41 -3.37 -13.02
C GLY A 187 -2.54 -3.85 -12.11
N THR A 188 -2.21 -4.28 -10.89
CA THR A 188 -3.16 -4.66 -9.84
C THR A 188 -2.78 -4.07 -8.50
N GLY A 189 -3.79 -3.79 -7.68
CA GLY A 189 -3.69 -3.27 -6.33
C GLY A 189 -5.08 -3.08 -5.73
N GLY A 190 -5.16 -2.43 -4.58
CA GLY A 190 -6.44 -2.14 -3.96
C GLY A 190 -6.35 -1.10 -2.86
N LEU A 191 -7.55 -0.66 -2.46
CA LEU A 191 -7.80 0.20 -1.32
C LEU A 191 -8.87 -0.43 -0.45
N TYR A 192 -8.56 -0.71 0.81
CA TYR A 192 -9.60 -0.93 1.82
C TYR A 192 -10.11 0.43 2.30
N ILE A 193 -11.42 0.54 2.42
CA ILE A 193 -12.11 1.74 2.91
C ILE A 193 -13.04 1.30 4.04
N ARG A 194 -12.82 1.76 5.27
CA ARG A 194 -13.70 1.47 6.41
C ARG A 194 -15.17 1.77 6.03
N SER A 195 -16.09 0.92 6.45
CA SER A 195 -17.48 0.86 5.94
C SER A 195 -18.26 2.17 6.12
N ASP A 196 -17.99 2.94 7.17
CA ASP A 196 -18.64 4.21 7.49
C ASP A 196 -18.06 5.44 6.75
N LEU A 197 -16.92 5.28 6.04
CA LEU A 197 -16.32 6.36 5.28
C LEU A 197 -16.91 6.42 3.87
N ASP A 198 -17.16 7.62 3.37
CA ASP A 198 -17.50 7.87 1.97
C ASP A 198 -16.47 8.81 1.35
N LEU A 199 -15.83 8.35 0.28
CA LEU A 199 -14.85 9.11 -0.48
C LEU A 199 -15.49 9.68 -1.74
N GLU A 200 -15.00 10.82 -2.18
CA GLU A 200 -15.30 11.28 -3.53
C GLU A 200 -14.61 10.38 -4.56
N PRO A 201 -15.33 9.82 -5.54
CA PRO A 201 -14.73 8.99 -6.58
C PRO A 201 -13.66 9.74 -7.36
N LEU A 202 -12.51 9.10 -7.61
CA LEU A 202 -11.43 9.69 -8.41
C LEU A 202 -11.79 9.73 -9.91
N MET A 203 -12.57 8.74 -10.36
CA MET A 203 -13.04 8.62 -11.74
C MET A 203 -14.53 8.38 -11.77
N HIS A 204 -15.21 9.01 -12.72
CA HIS A 204 -16.64 8.85 -12.99
C HIS A 204 -16.83 8.13 -14.32
N GLY A 205 -17.77 7.20 -14.40
CA GLY A 205 -18.06 6.46 -15.62
C GLY A 205 -18.85 5.19 -15.36
N GLY A 206 -19.04 4.38 -16.38
CA GLY A 206 -19.85 3.16 -16.28
C GLY A 206 -19.20 2.14 -15.34
N THR A 207 -20.02 1.57 -14.44
CA THR A 207 -19.61 0.63 -13.41
C THR A 207 -20.27 -0.76 -13.55
N GLY A 208 -21.36 -0.85 -14.31
CA GLY A 208 -22.16 -2.09 -14.46
C GLY A 208 -23.37 -2.17 -13.54
N SER A 209 -23.54 -1.25 -12.60
CA SER A 209 -24.72 -1.10 -11.74
C SER A 209 -25.33 0.29 -11.88
N GLN A 210 -26.61 0.44 -11.54
CA GLN A 210 -27.36 1.71 -11.53
C GLN A 210 -27.16 2.55 -12.79
N SER A 211 -27.20 1.90 -13.98
CA SER A 211 -26.89 2.53 -15.27
C SER A 211 -27.89 3.61 -15.69
N GLU A 212 -29.04 3.67 -15.05
CA GLU A 212 -30.10 4.68 -15.26
C GLU A 212 -29.80 5.99 -14.52
N GLU A 213 -28.92 5.96 -13.50
CA GLU A 213 -28.57 7.14 -12.70
C GLU A 213 -27.56 8.01 -13.45
N LEU A 214 -27.69 9.33 -13.34
CA LEU A 214 -26.74 10.29 -13.89
C LEU A 214 -25.49 10.42 -13.02
N GLU A 215 -25.64 10.20 -11.72
CA GLU A 215 -24.55 10.25 -10.75
C GLU A 215 -23.83 8.90 -10.61
N GLN A 216 -22.61 8.95 -10.10
CA GLN A 216 -21.84 7.75 -9.80
C GLN A 216 -22.58 6.91 -8.74
N PRO A 217 -22.66 5.56 -8.88
CA PRO A 217 -23.36 4.72 -7.92
C PRO A 217 -22.93 4.97 -6.48
N SER A 218 -23.87 4.82 -5.54
CA SER A 218 -23.57 4.89 -4.10
C SER A 218 -23.08 3.55 -3.53
N VAL A 219 -23.25 2.46 -4.27
CA VAL A 219 -22.97 1.08 -3.81
C VAL A 219 -21.51 0.73 -4.01
N ARG A 220 -20.87 0.19 -2.96
CA ARG A 220 -19.50 -0.36 -3.05
C ARG A 220 -19.51 -1.78 -3.63
N PRO A 221 -18.49 -2.17 -4.37
CA PRO A 221 -17.31 -1.41 -4.76
C PRO A 221 -17.52 -0.53 -6.00
N ASP A 222 -18.66 -0.61 -6.66
CA ASP A 222 -18.96 0.00 -7.97
C ASP A 222 -18.75 1.53 -7.97
N ARG A 223 -19.05 2.20 -6.83
CA ARG A 223 -18.80 3.63 -6.64
C ARG A 223 -17.39 4.06 -7.03
N TYR A 224 -16.40 3.20 -6.80
CA TYR A 224 -14.98 3.53 -6.97
C TYR A 224 -14.31 2.79 -8.13
N GLU A 225 -15.01 1.87 -8.80
CA GLU A 225 -14.47 1.01 -9.87
C GLU A 225 -15.07 1.35 -11.25
N ALA A 226 -14.95 2.61 -11.66
CA ALA A 226 -15.41 3.02 -12.98
C ALA A 226 -14.55 2.39 -14.09
N GLY A 227 -15.19 1.95 -15.16
CA GLY A 227 -14.56 1.33 -16.32
C GLY A 227 -14.54 -0.20 -16.28
N THR A 228 -13.88 -0.81 -17.26
CA THR A 228 -13.73 -2.27 -17.31
C THR A 228 -12.56 -2.71 -16.44
N VAL A 229 -12.86 -3.55 -15.45
CA VAL A 229 -11.86 -4.07 -14.50
C VAL A 229 -10.93 -5.06 -15.19
N ASN A 230 -9.64 -5.05 -14.82
CA ASN A 230 -8.62 -5.98 -15.29
C ASN A 230 -8.84 -7.40 -14.73
N THR A 231 -9.88 -8.09 -15.20
CA THR A 231 -10.25 -9.45 -14.72
C THR A 231 -9.09 -10.45 -14.77
N PRO A 232 -8.29 -10.55 -15.87
CA PRO A 232 -7.15 -11.47 -15.91
C PRO A 232 -6.07 -11.15 -14.88
N GLY A 233 -5.76 -9.87 -14.69
CA GLY A 233 -4.82 -9.43 -13.67
C GLY A 233 -5.29 -9.73 -12.26
N ILE A 234 -6.57 -9.45 -11.98
CA ILE A 234 -7.19 -9.72 -10.66
C ILE A 234 -7.27 -11.23 -10.38
N ALA A 235 -7.50 -12.07 -11.39
CA ALA A 235 -7.38 -13.53 -11.24
C ALA A 235 -5.96 -13.95 -10.82
N GLY A 236 -4.94 -13.33 -11.43
CA GLY A 236 -3.54 -13.54 -11.05
C GLY A 236 -3.25 -13.10 -9.62
N LEU A 237 -3.76 -11.92 -9.23
CA LEU A 237 -3.67 -11.42 -7.85
C LEU A 237 -4.34 -12.40 -6.87
N GLY A 238 -5.54 -12.89 -7.18
CA GLY A 238 -6.26 -13.87 -6.35
C GLY A 238 -5.50 -15.17 -6.14
N ALA A 239 -4.73 -15.63 -7.13
CA ALA A 239 -3.85 -16.78 -6.99
C ALA A 239 -2.61 -16.48 -6.13
N GLY A 240 -2.01 -15.30 -6.30
CA GLY A 240 -0.91 -14.84 -5.45
C GLY A 240 -1.31 -14.74 -3.98
N VAL A 241 -2.45 -14.10 -3.69
CA VAL A 241 -2.99 -13.98 -2.32
C VAL A 241 -3.29 -15.36 -1.71
N GLU A 242 -3.81 -16.32 -2.50
CA GLU A 242 -4.02 -17.69 -2.04
C GLU A 242 -2.71 -18.34 -1.59
N THR A 243 -1.65 -18.21 -2.39
CA THR A 243 -0.30 -18.70 -2.05
C THR A 243 0.22 -18.07 -0.75
N VAL A 244 -0.02 -16.76 -0.55
CA VAL A 244 0.37 -16.05 0.68
C VAL A 244 -0.41 -16.58 1.89
N LEU A 245 -1.73 -16.78 1.74
CA LEU A 245 -2.58 -17.35 2.80
C LEU A 245 -2.18 -18.78 3.17
N GLU A 246 -1.86 -19.62 2.17
CA GLU A 246 -1.43 -21.01 2.38
C GLU A 246 -0.07 -21.09 3.08
N ARG A 247 0.88 -20.22 2.73
CA ARG A 247 2.20 -20.17 3.39
C ARG A 247 2.15 -19.55 4.78
N GLY A 248 1.23 -18.60 4.99
CA GLY A 248 1.16 -17.79 6.19
C GLY A 248 2.16 -16.61 6.16
N VAL A 249 1.63 -15.40 6.39
CA VAL A 249 2.42 -14.15 6.35
C VAL A 249 3.55 -14.17 7.37
N GLU A 250 3.34 -14.73 8.55
CA GLU A 250 4.34 -14.83 9.61
C GLU A 250 5.53 -15.71 9.21
N GLN A 251 5.28 -16.79 8.45
CA GLN A 251 6.36 -17.65 7.95
C GLN A 251 7.15 -16.94 6.84
N ILE A 252 6.45 -16.23 5.95
CA ILE A 252 7.09 -15.42 4.90
C ILE A 252 7.97 -14.36 5.56
N HIS A 253 7.41 -13.60 6.51
CA HIS A 253 8.14 -12.56 7.25
C HIS A 253 9.37 -13.11 7.96
N ARG A 254 9.23 -14.23 8.67
CA ARG A 254 10.36 -14.88 9.38
C ARG A 254 11.49 -15.23 8.42
N HIS A 255 11.17 -15.83 7.29
CA HIS A 255 12.17 -16.20 6.27
C HIS A 255 12.87 -14.96 5.69
N GLU A 256 12.12 -13.93 5.30
CA GLU A 256 12.71 -12.67 4.81
C GLU A 256 13.57 -11.99 5.88
N TRP A 257 13.10 -11.99 7.12
CA TRP A 257 13.85 -11.40 8.23
C TRP A 257 15.17 -12.14 8.50
N GLU A 258 15.18 -13.48 8.51
CA GLU A 258 16.38 -14.29 8.70
C GLU A 258 17.42 -13.99 7.60
N LEU A 259 17.00 -13.97 6.33
CA LEU A 259 17.88 -13.62 5.21
C LEU A 259 18.41 -12.18 5.32
N THR A 260 17.55 -11.26 5.72
CA THR A 260 17.92 -9.85 5.91
C THR A 260 18.94 -9.68 7.02
N GLN A 261 18.76 -10.36 8.16
CA GLN A 261 19.71 -10.33 9.27
C GLN A 261 21.06 -10.95 8.88
N PHE A 262 21.02 -12.03 8.11
CA PHE A 262 22.25 -12.63 7.58
C PHE A 262 23.00 -11.66 6.68
N LEU A 263 22.30 -11.08 5.69
CA LEU A 263 22.91 -10.09 4.77
C LEU A 263 23.49 -8.87 5.53
N MET A 264 22.76 -8.36 6.51
CA MET A 264 23.24 -7.20 7.29
C MET A 264 24.50 -7.52 8.08
N LYS A 265 24.60 -8.70 8.70
CA LYS A 265 25.79 -9.13 9.44
C LYS A 265 27.00 -9.24 8.52
N GLU A 266 26.83 -9.87 7.35
CA GLU A 266 27.92 -9.99 6.35
C GLU A 266 28.37 -8.63 5.82
N LEU A 267 27.42 -7.73 5.51
CA LEU A 267 27.73 -6.38 5.05
C LEU A 267 28.41 -5.54 6.13
N TYR A 268 28.09 -5.76 7.40
CA TYR A 268 28.72 -5.03 8.52
C TYR A 268 30.23 -5.31 8.64
N GLU A 269 30.67 -6.52 8.27
CA GLU A 269 32.07 -6.93 8.28
C GLU A 269 32.87 -6.39 7.07
N VAL A 270 32.20 -5.83 6.06
CA VAL A 270 32.87 -5.29 4.86
C VAL A 270 33.41 -3.89 5.14
N PRO A 271 34.76 -3.67 5.04
CA PRO A 271 35.34 -2.36 5.29
C PRO A 271 34.74 -1.26 4.40
N GLY A 272 34.39 -0.13 4.99
CA GLY A 272 33.82 1.03 4.29
C GLY A 272 32.31 0.92 4.02
N VAL A 273 31.65 -0.19 4.33
CA VAL A 273 30.20 -0.29 4.25
C VAL A 273 29.56 0.33 5.50
N ARG A 274 28.52 1.13 5.26
CA ARG A 274 27.68 1.71 6.31
C ARG A 274 26.22 1.35 6.02
N LEU A 275 25.59 0.60 6.92
CA LEU A 275 24.16 0.29 6.88
C LEU A 275 23.32 1.51 7.26
N ILE A 276 22.11 1.61 6.66
CA ILE A 276 21.17 2.70 6.88
C ILE A 276 19.82 2.09 7.34
N GLY A 277 19.16 2.76 8.28
CA GLY A 277 17.89 2.31 8.88
C GLY A 277 18.09 1.44 10.12
N PRO A 278 17.13 0.57 10.46
CA PRO A 278 17.15 -0.23 11.68
C PRO A 278 18.41 -1.10 11.81
N GLU A 279 18.95 -1.21 13.02
CA GLU A 279 20.15 -2.00 13.33
C GLU A 279 19.89 -3.51 13.21
N VAL A 280 20.97 -4.30 13.19
CA VAL A 280 20.89 -5.77 13.24
C VAL A 280 20.08 -6.20 14.47
N GLY A 281 19.16 -7.13 14.28
CA GLY A 281 18.26 -7.62 15.34
C GLY A 281 17.00 -6.79 15.57
N GLN A 282 16.88 -5.60 14.96
CA GLN A 282 15.67 -4.78 15.07
C GLN A 282 14.61 -5.21 14.02
N PRO A 283 13.30 -5.04 14.34
CA PRO A 283 12.22 -5.33 13.38
C PRO A 283 12.35 -4.50 12.10
N ARG A 284 12.21 -5.17 10.96
CA ARG A 284 12.24 -4.54 9.63
C ARG A 284 11.65 -5.44 8.56
N THR A 285 11.33 -4.88 7.41
CA THR A 285 11.04 -5.63 6.18
C THR A 285 12.32 -6.03 5.47
N GLY A 286 12.23 -6.84 4.41
CA GLY A 286 13.36 -7.38 3.65
C GLY A 286 14.19 -6.36 2.85
N ILE A 287 14.31 -5.13 3.34
CA ILE A 287 15.04 -4.03 2.69
C ILE A 287 16.31 -3.73 3.47
N VAL A 288 17.45 -3.75 2.79
CA VAL A 288 18.74 -3.35 3.35
C VAL A 288 19.33 -2.24 2.49
N SER A 289 19.44 -1.04 3.04
CA SER A 289 20.11 0.09 2.41
C SER A 289 21.49 0.28 3.01
N PHE A 290 22.47 0.57 2.15
CA PHE A 290 23.84 0.77 2.56
C PHE A 290 24.56 1.77 1.65
N THR A 291 25.65 2.33 2.13
CA THR A 291 26.62 3.10 1.35
C THR A 291 28.00 2.46 1.48
N ILE A 292 28.87 2.72 0.50
CA ILE A 292 30.27 2.31 0.55
C ILE A 292 31.13 3.57 0.48
N GLU A 293 32.03 3.75 1.43
CA GLU A 293 32.90 4.93 1.52
C GLU A 293 33.73 5.11 0.22
N GLY A 294 33.70 6.33 -0.32
CA GLY A 294 34.44 6.70 -1.54
C GLY A 294 33.89 6.04 -2.84
N ARG A 295 32.68 5.44 -2.82
CA ARG A 295 32.07 4.83 -4.00
C ARG A 295 30.74 5.48 -4.35
N ASP A 296 30.50 5.68 -5.64
CA ASP A 296 29.19 6.10 -6.15
C ASP A 296 28.21 4.92 -6.16
N ALA A 297 26.96 5.17 -5.74
CA ALA A 297 25.96 4.12 -5.65
C ALA A 297 25.60 3.48 -7.01
N SER A 298 25.63 4.27 -8.09
CA SER A 298 25.36 3.79 -9.45
C SER A 298 26.49 2.91 -9.97
N GLU A 299 27.74 3.26 -9.65
CA GLU A 299 28.91 2.43 -9.99
C GLU A 299 28.85 1.09 -9.26
N VAL A 300 28.54 1.11 -7.96
CA VAL A 300 28.38 -0.12 -7.16
C VAL A 300 27.28 -1.00 -7.74
N ALA A 301 26.12 -0.42 -8.05
CA ALA A 301 25.00 -1.16 -8.65
C ALA A 301 25.38 -1.77 -10.00
N PHE A 302 26.09 -1.01 -10.85
CA PHE A 302 26.56 -1.49 -12.14
C PHE A 302 27.54 -2.71 -12.00
N VAL A 303 28.49 -2.63 -11.08
CA VAL A 303 29.45 -3.73 -10.85
C VAL A 303 28.73 -4.97 -10.31
N LEU A 304 27.82 -4.79 -9.32
CA LEU A 304 27.06 -5.90 -8.74
C LEU A 304 26.22 -6.63 -9.80
N ASP A 305 25.56 -5.90 -10.69
CA ASP A 305 24.77 -6.49 -11.77
C ASP A 305 25.66 -7.20 -12.81
N ARG A 306 26.73 -6.53 -13.29
CA ARG A 306 27.55 -7.02 -14.40
C ARG A 306 28.46 -8.18 -14.04
N GLU A 307 29.11 -8.10 -12.87
CA GLU A 307 30.12 -9.08 -12.47
C GLU A 307 29.53 -10.21 -11.62
N TYR A 308 28.42 -9.94 -10.91
CA TYR A 308 27.89 -10.90 -9.94
C TYR A 308 26.42 -11.26 -10.18
N GLY A 309 25.73 -10.64 -11.14
CA GLY A 309 24.30 -10.86 -11.40
C GLY A 309 23.40 -10.43 -10.23
N ILE A 310 23.86 -9.51 -9.38
CA ILE A 310 23.12 -9.02 -8.22
C ILE A 310 22.47 -7.69 -8.57
N ALA A 311 21.15 -7.72 -8.78
CA ALA A 311 20.37 -6.52 -9.06
C ALA A 311 20.09 -5.75 -7.76
N VAL A 312 20.56 -4.51 -7.67
CA VAL A 312 20.28 -3.58 -6.58
C VAL A 312 19.73 -2.27 -7.13
N ARG A 313 19.12 -1.46 -6.28
CA ARG A 313 18.62 -0.14 -6.68
C ARG A 313 19.53 0.96 -6.13
N ALA A 314 20.15 1.72 -7.04
CA ALA A 314 20.99 2.86 -6.68
C ALA A 314 20.18 4.16 -6.56
N GLY A 315 20.63 5.05 -5.69
CA GLY A 315 20.10 6.40 -5.53
C GLY A 315 18.90 6.51 -4.59
N TYR A 316 18.32 7.70 -4.55
CA TYR A 316 17.14 8.02 -3.75
C TYR A 316 15.86 7.75 -4.56
N HIS A 317 14.88 7.11 -3.93
CA HIS A 317 13.65 6.66 -4.61
C HIS A 317 12.39 7.29 -4.05
#